data_09a04a4bc57fcfb3d0c8c3c14c303bfe
#
_entry.id   09a04a4bc57fcfb3d0c8c3c14c303bfe
#
_cell.length_a   1.000
_cell.length_b   1.000
_cell.length_c   1.000
_cell.angle_alpha   90.00
_cell.angle_beta   90.00
_cell.angle_gamma   90.00
#
_symmetry.space_group_name_H-M   'P 1'
#
loop_
_entity.id
_entity.type
_entity.pdbx_description
1 polymer ?
#
loop_
_entity_poly.entity_id
_entity_poly.type
_entity_poly.pdbx_seq_one_letter_code
_entity_poly.pdbx_strand_id
1 'polypeptide(L)'
;MGFQEPHRDCDLCPRLRNFLLEKRQELPSYHNAPVPSFGDPAPKLLIVGLAPGMHGANQTGRPFTGDWAGDLLYAAIDEYGFSEGLYGGTADDGLILKGAMITNAVRCVPPQNKPVGAECAAVHTCLLYTSPSPRD
;
A
#
# COMPACT_ATOMS: atom_id res chain seq x y z
N MET A 1 -6.15 -15.74 -9.37
CA MET A 1 -6.18 -15.54 -7.92
C MET A 1 -5.41 -14.27 -7.57
N GLY A 2 -6.05 -13.32 -6.95
CA GLY A 2 -5.40 -12.07 -6.59
C GLY A 2 -4.86 -12.08 -5.17
N PHE A 3 -4.29 -10.95 -4.76
CA PHE A 3 -3.87 -10.76 -3.38
C PHE A 3 -5.09 -10.59 -2.49
N GLN A 4 -5.01 -11.12 -1.28
CA GLN A 4 -6.05 -10.92 -0.28
C GLN A 4 -5.68 -9.70 0.55
N GLU A 5 -6.52 -8.69 0.51
CA GLU A 5 -6.23 -7.44 1.23
C GLU A 5 -6.61 -7.57 2.69
N PRO A 6 -5.85 -6.96 3.61
CA PRO A 6 -6.20 -6.99 5.02
C PRO A 6 -7.47 -6.19 5.28
N HIS A 7 -8.25 -6.65 6.24
CA HIS A 7 -9.46 -5.95 6.68
C HIS A 7 -9.07 -4.62 7.33
N ARG A 8 -9.98 -3.63 7.25
CA ARG A 8 -9.76 -2.32 7.86
C ARG A 8 -9.35 -2.41 9.33
N ASP A 9 -9.91 -3.36 10.05
CA ASP A 9 -9.65 -3.54 11.48
C ASP A 9 -8.76 -4.73 11.77
N CYS A 10 -7.87 -5.06 10.83
CA CYS A 10 -6.89 -6.12 10.99
C CYS A 10 -6.08 -5.92 12.27
N ASP A 11 -5.91 -6.99 13.07
CA ASP A 11 -5.25 -6.93 14.36
C ASP A 11 -4.00 -7.83 14.45
N LEU A 12 -3.45 -8.22 13.30
CA LEU A 12 -2.28 -9.08 13.26
C LEU A 12 -1.01 -8.41 13.82
N CYS A 13 -0.96 -7.09 13.81
CA CYS A 13 0.18 -6.31 14.27
C CYS A 13 -0.29 -5.35 15.36
N PRO A 14 -0.27 -5.77 16.64
CA PRO A 14 -0.84 -4.95 17.72
C PRO A 14 -0.25 -3.54 17.82
N ARG A 15 1.07 -3.41 17.64
CA ARG A 15 1.72 -2.10 17.69
C ARG A 15 1.18 -1.17 16.59
N LEU A 16 1.05 -1.69 15.38
CA LEU A 16 0.54 -0.90 14.25
C LEU A 16 -0.95 -0.60 14.41
N ARG A 17 -1.72 -1.58 14.87
CA ARG A 17 -3.15 -1.37 15.11
C ARG A 17 -3.38 -0.28 16.16
N ASN A 18 -2.65 -0.33 17.27
CA ASN A 18 -2.79 0.68 18.31
C ASN A 18 -2.42 2.06 17.80
N PHE A 19 -1.39 2.16 16.99
CA PHE A 19 -1.00 3.41 16.36
C PHE A 19 -2.09 3.94 15.43
N LEU A 20 -2.71 3.06 14.64
CA LEU A 20 -3.81 3.46 13.76
C LEU A 20 -5.02 3.97 14.54
N LEU A 21 -5.36 3.30 15.65
CA LEU A 21 -6.50 3.73 16.49
C LEU A 21 -6.25 5.13 17.07
N GLU A 22 -5.00 5.40 17.47
CA GLU A 22 -4.62 6.73 17.94
C GLU A 22 -4.75 7.77 16.82
N LYS A 23 -4.29 7.44 15.61
CA LYS A 23 -4.35 8.38 14.50
C LYS A 23 -5.78 8.61 14.01
N ARG A 24 -6.67 7.63 14.16
CA ARG A 24 -8.09 7.83 13.85
C ARG A 24 -8.71 8.93 14.69
N GLN A 25 -8.21 9.12 15.90
CA GLN A 25 -8.68 10.20 16.77
C GLN A 25 -8.00 11.53 16.47
N GLU A 26 -6.68 11.50 16.17
CA GLU A 26 -5.91 12.72 15.91
C GLU A 26 -6.16 13.28 14.52
N LEU A 27 -6.30 12.40 13.53
CA LEU A 27 -6.41 12.76 12.11
C LEU A 27 -7.61 12.05 11.49
N PRO A 28 -8.84 12.40 11.90
CA PRO A 28 -10.03 11.64 11.50
C PRO A 28 -10.33 11.66 10.01
N SER A 29 -9.79 12.61 9.26
CA SER A 29 -10.00 12.68 7.81
C SER A 29 -9.07 11.77 7.01
N TYR A 30 -8.06 11.19 7.66
CA TYR A 30 -7.12 10.31 6.99
C TYR A 30 -7.69 8.90 6.90
N HIS A 31 -7.14 8.12 5.95
CA HIS A 31 -7.52 6.71 5.77
C HIS A 31 -7.33 5.87 7.05
N ASN A 32 -6.19 6.00 7.70
CA ASN A 32 -5.85 5.39 9.00
C ASN A 32 -6.27 3.92 9.10
N ALA A 33 -5.87 3.13 8.12
CA ALA A 33 -6.20 1.71 8.04
C ALA A 33 -5.14 1.02 7.18
N PRO A 34 -5.13 -0.32 7.13
CA PRO A 34 -4.25 -1.00 6.20
C PRO A 34 -4.45 -0.46 4.78
N VAL A 35 -3.35 -0.16 4.10
CA VAL A 35 -3.40 0.39 2.75
C VAL A 35 -3.45 -0.76 1.76
N PRO A 36 -4.50 -0.87 0.95
CA PRO A 36 -4.62 -1.97 0.01
C PRO A 36 -3.62 -1.87 -1.13
N SER A 37 -3.36 -2.98 -1.78
CA SER A 37 -2.60 -2.97 -3.02
C SER A 37 -3.36 -2.18 -4.08
N PHE A 38 -2.64 -1.55 -4.98
CA PHE A 38 -3.25 -0.76 -6.05
C PHE A 38 -2.79 -1.28 -7.40
N GLY A 39 -3.73 -1.59 -8.27
CA GLY A 39 -3.42 -1.92 -9.64
C GLY A 39 -4.06 -3.19 -10.14
N ASP A 40 -3.41 -3.78 -11.15
CA ASP A 40 -3.90 -4.96 -11.84
C ASP A 40 -3.78 -6.19 -10.94
N PRO A 41 -4.88 -6.92 -10.69
CA PRO A 41 -4.82 -8.11 -9.82
C PRO A 41 -4.03 -9.27 -10.42
N ALA A 42 -3.73 -9.23 -11.72
CA ALA A 42 -2.89 -10.23 -12.37
C ALA A 42 -1.69 -9.54 -13.02
N PRO A 43 -0.80 -8.94 -12.23
CA PRO A 43 0.25 -8.08 -12.78
C PRO A 43 1.40 -8.87 -13.38
N LYS A 44 2.04 -8.26 -14.39
CA LYS A 44 3.33 -8.72 -14.89
C LYS A 44 4.46 -8.06 -14.11
N LEU A 45 4.21 -6.89 -13.53
CA LEU A 45 5.17 -6.13 -12.74
C LEU A 45 4.58 -5.86 -11.36
N LEU A 46 5.25 -6.31 -10.33
CA LEU A 46 4.85 -6.03 -8.95
C LEU A 46 5.88 -5.10 -8.31
N ILE A 47 5.41 -3.97 -7.83
CA ILE A 47 6.26 -2.98 -7.16
C ILE A 47 5.95 -3.03 -5.67
N VAL A 48 6.97 -3.31 -4.86
CA VAL A 48 6.80 -3.48 -3.41
C VAL A 48 7.60 -2.40 -2.69
N GLY A 49 6.90 -1.54 -1.96
CA GLY A 49 7.54 -0.59 -1.06
C GLY A 49 7.63 -1.13 0.35
N LEU A 50 8.15 -0.33 1.26
CA LEU A 50 8.34 -0.75 2.63
C LEU A 50 7.06 -0.61 3.47
N ALA A 51 6.53 0.60 3.55
CA ALA A 51 5.39 0.89 4.43
C ALA A 51 4.73 2.21 4.02
N PRO A 52 3.45 2.43 4.40
CA PRO A 52 2.78 3.70 4.14
C PRO A 52 3.41 4.85 4.91
N GLY A 53 3.49 6.02 4.30
CA GLY A 53 3.85 7.25 5.00
C GLY A 53 2.64 7.84 5.69
N MET A 54 2.87 8.53 6.82
CA MET A 54 1.79 9.11 7.62
C MET A 54 0.92 10.07 6.80
N HIS A 55 1.54 11.01 6.09
CA HIS A 55 0.84 12.00 5.29
C HIS A 55 0.80 11.65 3.81
N GLY A 56 1.16 10.42 3.48
CA GLY A 56 1.10 9.88 2.14
C GLY A 56 0.03 8.81 2.03
N ALA A 57 0.43 7.55 1.89
CA ALA A 57 -0.51 6.45 1.72
C ALA A 57 -1.47 6.29 2.90
N ASN A 58 -1.02 6.60 4.13
CA ASN A 58 -1.92 6.53 5.27
C ASN A 58 -3.02 7.60 5.23
N GLN A 59 -2.74 8.72 4.57
CA GLN A 59 -3.75 9.76 4.38
C GLN A 59 -4.74 9.40 3.28
N THR A 60 -4.23 8.95 2.14
CA THR A 60 -5.04 8.77 0.93
C THR A 60 -5.64 7.37 0.78
N GLY A 61 -5.02 6.35 1.37
CA GLY A 61 -5.43 4.96 1.19
C GLY A 61 -4.86 4.30 -0.05
N ARG A 62 -3.91 4.94 -0.75
CA ARG A 62 -3.28 4.37 -1.94
C ARG A 62 -1.75 4.42 -1.82
N PRO A 63 -1.04 3.32 -2.18
CA PRO A 63 0.42 3.28 -2.05
C PRO A 63 1.12 4.38 -2.86
N PHE A 64 2.19 4.90 -2.32
CA PHE A 64 3.07 5.85 -2.98
C PHE A 64 2.39 7.15 -3.42
N THR A 65 1.52 7.68 -2.58
CA THR A 65 0.94 9.01 -2.80
C THR A 65 1.44 9.98 -1.73
N GLY A 66 1.43 11.26 -2.06
CA GLY A 66 1.68 12.32 -1.10
C GLY A 66 3.14 12.72 -0.93
N ASP A 67 4.07 12.15 -1.70
CA ASP A 67 5.47 12.53 -1.62
C ASP A 67 6.12 12.51 -3.00
N TRP A 68 7.36 13.01 -3.05
CA TRP A 68 8.11 13.13 -4.29
C TRP A 68 8.41 11.77 -4.92
N ALA A 69 8.73 10.77 -4.09
CA ALA A 69 9.02 9.43 -4.59
C ALA A 69 7.81 8.83 -5.30
N GLY A 70 6.62 9.08 -4.76
CA GLY A 70 5.38 8.66 -5.41
C GLY A 70 5.16 9.36 -6.74
N ASP A 71 5.37 10.67 -6.79
CA ASP A 71 5.22 11.43 -8.03
C ASP A 71 6.14 10.88 -9.11
N LEU A 72 7.39 10.59 -8.77
CA LEU A 72 8.36 10.04 -9.70
C LEU A 72 7.95 8.64 -10.17
N LEU A 73 7.50 7.80 -9.24
CA LEU A 73 7.10 6.44 -9.56
C LEU A 73 5.91 6.40 -10.53
N TYR A 74 4.88 7.19 -10.26
CA TYR A 74 3.69 7.21 -11.12
C TYR A 74 3.99 7.81 -12.49
N ALA A 75 4.90 8.78 -12.56
CA ALA A 75 5.34 9.32 -13.85
C ALA A 75 6.06 8.24 -14.66
N ALA A 76 6.91 7.45 -14.04
CA ALA A 76 7.62 6.37 -14.71
C ALA A 76 6.65 5.27 -15.17
N ILE A 77 5.68 4.93 -14.35
CA ILE A 77 4.66 3.93 -14.68
C ILE A 77 3.90 4.35 -15.94
N ASP A 78 3.52 5.63 -16.00
CA ASP A 78 2.82 6.17 -17.15
C ASP A 78 3.71 6.15 -18.40
N GLU A 79 4.96 6.56 -18.24
CA GLU A 79 5.89 6.61 -19.36
C GLU A 79 6.09 5.24 -20.01
N TYR A 80 6.12 4.17 -19.22
CA TYR A 80 6.33 2.82 -19.72
C TYR A 80 5.04 2.08 -20.08
N GLY A 81 3.90 2.78 -20.08
CA GLY A 81 2.65 2.22 -20.57
C GLY A 81 1.90 1.33 -19.61
N PHE A 82 2.19 1.43 -18.32
CA PHE A 82 1.52 0.62 -17.30
C PHE A 82 0.34 1.33 -16.65
N SER A 83 -0.10 2.46 -17.18
CA SER A 83 -1.25 3.17 -16.58
C SER A 83 -2.09 3.87 -17.63
N GLU A 84 -3.35 4.13 -17.26
CA GLU A 84 -4.29 4.96 -18.00
C GLU A 84 -4.88 5.98 -17.05
N GLY A 85 -5.13 7.20 -17.57
CA GLY A 85 -5.69 8.27 -16.77
C GLY A 85 -4.61 9.17 -16.22
N LEU A 86 -5.01 10.16 -15.45
CA LEU A 86 -4.09 11.14 -14.89
C LEU A 86 -3.88 10.89 -13.40
N TYR A 87 -2.62 10.84 -13.00
CA TYR A 87 -2.28 10.72 -11.58
C TYR A 87 -2.61 12.03 -10.86
N GLY A 88 -3.48 11.97 -9.87
CA GLY A 88 -3.87 13.13 -9.08
C GLY A 88 -3.44 13.08 -7.62
N GLY A 89 -2.78 11.99 -7.22
CA GLY A 89 -2.29 11.87 -5.84
C GLY A 89 -3.35 11.48 -4.82
N THR A 90 -4.54 11.10 -5.28
CA THR A 90 -5.64 10.68 -4.40
C THR A 90 -6.19 9.34 -4.86
N ALA A 91 -6.89 8.63 -3.97
CA ALA A 91 -7.42 7.31 -4.31
C ALA A 91 -8.52 7.36 -5.37
N ASP A 92 -9.12 8.51 -5.58
CA ASP A 92 -10.24 8.68 -6.51
C ASP A 92 -9.88 9.51 -7.75
N ASP A 93 -8.60 9.55 -8.13
CA ASP A 93 -8.15 10.35 -9.29
C ASP A 93 -8.46 9.71 -10.65
N GLY A 94 -9.05 8.51 -10.65
CA GLY A 94 -9.39 7.84 -11.89
C GLY A 94 -8.25 7.10 -12.57
N LEU A 95 -7.07 7.07 -11.95
CA LEU A 95 -5.92 6.36 -12.49
C LEU A 95 -6.11 4.86 -12.41
N ILE A 96 -5.79 4.16 -13.48
CA ILE A 96 -5.86 2.70 -13.56
C ILE A 96 -4.50 2.17 -13.98
N LEU A 97 -4.01 1.15 -13.30
CA LEU A 97 -2.77 0.48 -13.69
C LEU A 97 -3.08 -0.73 -14.56
N LYS A 98 -2.23 -0.96 -15.55
CA LYS A 98 -2.36 -2.07 -16.50
C LYS A 98 -1.11 -2.92 -16.44
N GLY A 99 -1.26 -4.17 -16.05
CA GLY A 99 -0.15 -5.12 -15.98
C GLY A 99 0.81 -4.84 -14.83
N ALA A 100 0.50 -3.90 -13.96
CA ALA A 100 1.33 -3.54 -12.82
C ALA A 100 0.49 -3.45 -11.55
N MET A 101 1.09 -3.79 -10.43
CA MET A 101 0.47 -3.64 -9.11
C MET A 101 1.50 -3.05 -8.16
N ILE A 102 1.06 -2.14 -7.30
CA ILE A 102 1.89 -1.52 -6.27
C ILE A 102 1.36 -1.92 -4.91
N THR A 103 2.26 -2.33 -4.03
CA THR A 103 1.91 -2.70 -2.66
C THR A 103 3.05 -2.32 -1.72
N ASN A 104 2.85 -2.56 -0.43
CA ASN A 104 3.89 -2.37 0.57
C ASN A 104 4.09 -3.65 1.34
N ALA A 105 5.33 -3.89 1.78
CA ALA A 105 5.66 -5.03 2.63
C ALA A 105 4.92 -4.96 3.96
N VAL A 106 4.70 -3.75 4.48
CA VAL A 106 3.88 -3.50 5.66
C VAL A 106 2.71 -2.63 5.22
N ARG A 107 1.49 -3.03 5.58
CA ARG A 107 0.29 -2.38 5.06
C ARG A 107 -0.18 -1.21 5.91
N CYS A 108 0.23 -1.14 7.15
CA CYS A 108 -0.19 -0.11 8.10
C CYS A 108 0.96 0.84 8.38
N VAL A 109 0.65 2.13 8.55
CA VAL A 109 1.68 3.12 8.84
C VAL A 109 2.37 2.80 10.17
N PRO A 110 3.71 2.66 10.17
CA PRO A 110 4.43 2.38 11.41
C PRO A 110 4.83 3.67 12.11
N PRO A 111 4.92 3.66 13.46
CA PRO A 111 5.47 4.80 14.17
C PRO A 111 6.88 5.12 13.69
N GLN A 112 7.16 6.41 13.51
CA GLN A 112 8.47 6.92 13.07
C GLN A 112 8.94 6.33 11.73
N ASN A 113 8.01 5.83 10.92
CA ASN A 113 8.31 5.19 9.63
C ASN A 113 9.23 3.97 9.76
N LYS A 114 9.17 3.28 10.91
CA LYS A 114 10.08 2.15 11.20
C LYS A 114 9.28 0.90 11.54
N PRO A 115 8.95 0.07 10.53
CA PRO A 115 8.33 -1.23 10.84
C PRO A 115 9.38 -2.16 11.45
N VAL A 116 8.91 -3.15 12.22
CA VAL A 116 9.78 -4.19 12.76
C VAL A 116 9.64 -5.47 11.95
N GLY A 117 10.62 -6.37 12.06
CA GLY A 117 10.65 -7.59 11.27
C GLY A 117 9.41 -8.45 11.40
N ALA A 118 8.83 -8.53 12.61
CA ALA A 118 7.62 -9.32 12.82
C ALA A 118 6.42 -8.76 12.04
N GLU A 119 6.37 -7.45 11.85
CA GLU A 119 5.30 -6.81 11.09
C GLU A 119 5.43 -7.11 9.60
N CYS A 120 6.66 -7.08 9.08
CA CYS A 120 6.92 -7.49 7.71
C CYS A 120 6.57 -8.95 7.49
N ALA A 121 6.91 -9.82 8.45
CA ALA A 121 6.63 -11.24 8.35
C ALA A 121 5.14 -11.54 8.35
N ALA A 122 4.34 -10.81 9.13
CA ALA A 122 2.90 -11.01 9.18
C ALA A 122 2.26 -10.75 7.82
N VAL A 123 2.65 -9.66 7.16
CA VAL A 123 2.13 -9.32 5.82
C VAL A 123 2.67 -10.29 4.78
N HIS A 124 3.95 -10.64 4.88
CA HIS A 124 4.58 -11.56 3.94
C HIS A 124 3.85 -12.91 3.93
N THR A 125 3.47 -13.41 5.10
CA THR A 125 2.73 -14.65 5.22
C THR A 125 1.42 -14.58 4.44
N CYS A 126 0.70 -13.47 4.55
CA CYS A 126 -0.53 -13.26 3.81
C CYS A 126 -0.30 -13.23 2.29
N LEU A 127 0.74 -12.53 1.86
CA LEU A 127 1.08 -12.45 0.43
C LEU A 127 1.47 -13.80 -0.14
N LEU A 128 2.27 -14.57 0.58
CA LEU A 128 2.69 -15.90 0.12
C LEU A 128 1.51 -16.86 0.04
N TYR A 129 0.57 -16.73 0.94
CA TYR A 129 -0.58 -17.60 0.96
C TYR A 129 -1.52 -17.36 -0.21
N THR A 130 -1.64 -16.12 -0.66
CA THR A 130 -2.61 -15.74 -1.68
C THR A 130 -2.01 -15.57 -3.07
N SER A 131 -0.72 -15.27 -3.19
CA SER A 131 -0.11 -15.07 -4.49
C SER A 131 0.55 -16.36 -4.98
N PRO A 132 0.66 -16.56 -6.30
CA PRO A 132 1.41 -17.69 -6.84
C PRO A 132 2.87 -17.52 -6.43
N SER A 133 3.39 -18.49 -5.72
CA SER A 133 4.76 -18.41 -5.24
C SER A 133 5.72 -18.63 -6.40
N PRO A 134 6.61 -17.79 -6.57
CA PRO A 134 7.72 -18.11 -7.44
C PRO A 134 8.70 -18.90 -6.68
N ARG A 135 8.93 -19.15 -5.95
CA ARG A 135 9.87 -19.52 -5.43
C ARG A 135 10.19 -20.10 -5.38
N ASP A 136 9.96 -19.79 -5.47
CA ASP A 136 9.95 -19.89 -5.61
C ASP A 136 10.15 -19.99 -5.63
#